data_a85809f9e5235eb85f345eabf26116d9
#
_entry.id   a85809f9e5235eb85f345eabf26116d9
#
_cell.length_a   1.000
_cell.length_b   1.000
_cell.length_c   1.000
_cell.angle_alpha   90.00
_cell.angle_beta   90.00
_cell.angle_gamma   90.00
#
_symmetry.space_group_name_H-M   'P 1'
#
loop_
_entity.id
_entity.type
_entity.pdbx_description
1 polymer ?
#
loop_
_entity_poly.entity_id
_entity_poly.type
_entity_poly.pdbx_seq_one_letter_code
_entity_poly.pdbx_strand_id
1 'polypeptide(L)'
;IVVPMVFFSITAGVASLGDLKKLRNIGVKVVGLYALTSALCVGLGLIMANIINPGKGFDLTALSQSTDYEAQAMPSIIDTLIDMFPSNIFTSFTNTNMLQIIVFSVFLGVALIMMGKEGERLLAGVQSCANAMYKITAIVMEFSPIGVCALLADSVGAYGLKIFGPLGKLILTVHASDVILVLLMYIPMVALLAKFPVKKWLQGIWKVWVVTASTTSSSGSLPITTSVTNDEFGVSSELSSFSLPLGATINMNGGCIYYAAAIVMTAQIYGMNLTPSALVNIIISTVLVAMGCPGVPGGAIIMTTILLTNMGLPLEIVGLIAGIFRLIDMANTTFNVTGDVVTTMVVARSEGMMHTLGTGAETETKAA
;
A
#
# COMPACT_ATOMS: atom_id res chain seq x y z
N ILE A 1 -16.50 4.26 7.43
CA ILE A 1 -16.13 4.15 6.00
C ILE A 1 -15.08 3.08 5.79
N VAL A 2 -14.02 3.03 6.63
CA VAL A 2 -12.84 2.16 6.46
C VAL A 2 -13.21 0.69 6.38
N VAL A 3 -13.93 0.17 7.38
CA VAL A 3 -14.28 -1.25 7.49
C VAL A 3 -14.98 -1.77 6.21
N PRO A 4 -16.11 -1.18 5.76
CA PRO A 4 -16.77 -1.66 4.55
C PRO A 4 -15.92 -1.45 3.30
N MET A 5 -15.12 -0.39 3.22
CA MET A 5 -14.24 -0.14 2.08
C MET A 5 -13.19 -1.24 1.95
N VAL A 6 -12.46 -1.55 3.00
CA VAL A 6 -11.43 -2.60 3.02
C VAL A 6 -12.06 -3.96 2.74
N PHE A 7 -13.19 -4.28 3.37
CA PHE A 7 -13.90 -5.53 3.16
C PHE A 7 -14.28 -5.75 1.69
N PHE A 8 -14.97 -4.79 1.08
CA PHE A 8 -15.42 -4.92 -0.30
C PHE A 8 -14.27 -4.85 -1.30
N SER A 9 -13.27 -3.98 -1.08
CA SER A 9 -12.15 -3.84 -2.02
C SER A 9 -11.26 -5.07 -2.06
N ILE A 10 -10.92 -5.66 -0.92
CA ILE A 10 -10.11 -6.88 -0.87
C ILE A 10 -10.89 -8.06 -1.44
N THR A 11 -12.16 -8.23 -1.04
CA THR A 11 -12.99 -9.31 -1.58
C THR A 11 -13.10 -9.21 -3.10
N ALA A 12 -13.36 -8.00 -3.64
CA ALA A 12 -13.41 -7.77 -5.08
C ALA A 12 -12.06 -8.02 -5.75
N GLY A 13 -10.96 -7.53 -5.16
CA GLY A 13 -9.60 -7.71 -5.67
C GLY A 13 -9.22 -9.19 -5.78
N VAL A 14 -9.43 -9.96 -4.70
CA VAL A 14 -9.15 -11.40 -4.69
C VAL A 14 -10.06 -12.15 -5.67
N ALA A 15 -11.37 -11.86 -5.65
CA ALA A 15 -12.33 -12.56 -6.51
C ALA A 15 -12.15 -12.23 -8.00
N SER A 16 -11.57 -11.08 -8.36
CA SER A 16 -11.26 -10.73 -9.74
C SER A 16 -10.10 -11.54 -10.35
N LEU A 17 -9.41 -12.37 -9.56
CA LEU A 17 -8.39 -13.31 -10.04
C LEU A 17 -8.97 -14.38 -11.01
N GLY A 18 -10.28 -14.53 -11.09
CA GLY A 18 -11.03 -15.24 -12.13
C GLY A 18 -10.63 -16.71 -12.34
N ASP A 19 -10.28 -17.10 -13.55
CA ASP A 19 -10.04 -18.50 -13.92
C ASP A 19 -8.72 -19.04 -13.35
N LEU A 20 -8.82 -19.69 -12.19
CA LEU A 20 -7.70 -20.26 -11.42
C LEU A 20 -6.85 -21.29 -12.20
N LYS A 21 -7.36 -21.90 -13.27
CA LYS A 21 -6.63 -22.96 -13.95
C LYS A 21 -5.52 -22.43 -14.86
N LYS A 22 -5.75 -21.34 -15.58
CA LYS A 22 -4.78 -20.74 -16.50
C LYS A 22 -3.88 -19.71 -15.80
N LEU A 23 -4.44 -18.94 -14.86
CA LEU A 23 -3.76 -17.88 -14.10
C LEU A 23 -3.19 -18.34 -12.75
N ARG A 24 -3.43 -19.55 -12.29
CA ARG A 24 -2.99 -20.03 -10.98
C ARG A 24 -1.48 -19.82 -10.73
N ASN A 25 -0.66 -20.22 -11.68
CA ASN A 25 0.80 -20.10 -11.52
C ASN A 25 1.25 -18.64 -11.64
N ILE A 26 0.65 -17.88 -12.54
CA ILE A 26 0.92 -16.44 -12.74
C ILE A 26 0.46 -15.66 -11.53
N GLY A 27 -0.76 -15.91 -11.04
CA GLY A 27 -1.32 -15.26 -9.84
C GLY A 27 -0.47 -15.47 -8.60
N VAL A 28 -0.03 -16.71 -8.36
CA VAL A 28 0.87 -17.02 -7.23
C VAL A 28 2.22 -16.27 -7.37
N LYS A 29 2.78 -16.17 -8.57
CA LYS A 29 4.01 -15.43 -8.81
C LYS A 29 3.82 -13.93 -8.58
N VAL A 30 2.73 -13.35 -9.10
CA VAL A 30 2.41 -11.92 -8.92
C VAL A 30 2.22 -11.59 -7.44
N VAL A 31 1.34 -12.31 -6.74
CA VAL A 31 1.04 -12.08 -5.31
C VAL A 31 2.27 -12.34 -4.45
N GLY A 32 3.03 -13.42 -4.74
CA GLY A 32 4.26 -13.74 -4.03
C GLY A 32 5.33 -12.66 -4.19
N LEU A 33 5.50 -12.09 -5.39
CA LEU A 33 6.41 -10.98 -5.61
C LEU A 33 5.92 -9.69 -4.93
N TYR A 34 4.63 -9.40 -4.96
CA TYR A 34 4.06 -8.25 -4.23
C TYR A 34 4.32 -8.37 -2.72
N ALA A 35 4.06 -9.53 -2.13
CA ALA A 35 4.32 -9.74 -0.71
C ALA A 35 5.81 -9.62 -0.36
N LEU A 36 6.69 -10.20 -1.20
CA LEU A 36 8.13 -10.14 -1.01
C LEU A 36 8.66 -8.70 -1.12
N THR A 37 8.28 -7.96 -2.18
CA THR A 37 8.72 -6.58 -2.37
C THR A 37 8.18 -5.67 -1.27
N SER A 38 6.93 -5.87 -0.83
CA SER A 38 6.36 -5.13 0.31
C SER A 38 7.14 -5.39 1.60
N ALA A 39 7.49 -6.66 1.90
CA ALA A 39 8.29 -6.99 3.08
C ALA A 39 9.68 -6.34 3.05
N LEU A 40 10.35 -6.34 1.88
CA LEU A 40 11.63 -5.65 1.69
C LEU A 40 11.49 -4.14 1.88
N CYS A 41 10.39 -3.54 1.42
CA CYS A 41 10.09 -2.12 1.59
C CYS A 41 9.86 -1.76 3.07
N VAL A 42 9.13 -2.60 3.83
CA VAL A 42 9.03 -2.42 5.29
C VAL A 42 10.40 -2.45 5.94
N GLY A 43 11.23 -3.45 5.60
CA GLY A 43 12.60 -3.57 6.11
C GLY A 43 13.45 -2.32 5.79
N LEU A 44 13.37 -1.81 4.56
CA LEU A 44 14.05 -0.58 4.16
C LEU A 44 13.57 0.63 4.98
N GLY A 45 12.24 0.78 5.15
CA GLY A 45 11.65 1.84 5.97
C GLY A 45 12.11 1.78 7.42
N LEU A 46 12.15 0.58 8.03
CA LEU A 46 12.67 0.37 9.38
C LEU A 46 14.15 0.79 9.50
N ILE A 47 14.99 0.38 8.56
CA ILE A 47 16.42 0.72 8.55
C ILE A 47 16.60 2.24 8.44
N MET A 48 15.97 2.87 7.47
CA MET A 48 16.11 4.29 7.21
C MET A 48 15.57 5.15 8.35
N ALA A 49 14.43 4.76 8.94
CA ALA A 49 13.87 5.46 10.09
C ALA A 49 14.77 5.36 11.34
N ASN A 50 15.50 4.25 11.52
CA ASN A 50 16.49 4.13 12.59
C ASN A 50 17.78 4.92 12.30
N ILE A 51 18.14 5.13 11.03
CA ILE A 51 19.30 5.97 10.65
C ILE A 51 18.97 7.46 10.83
N ILE A 52 17.84 7.91 10.27
CA ILE A 52 17.46 9.33 10.25
C ILE A 52 16.88 9.80 11.59
N ASN A 53 16.28 8.86 12.33
CA ASN A 53 15.66 9.09 13.64
C ASN A 53 14.61 10.24 13.60
N PRO A 54 13.50 10.08 12.89
CA PRO A 54 12.51 11.13 12.71
C PRO A 54 11.82 11.55 14.03
N GLY A 55 11.70 10.66 15.01
CA GLY A 55 11.10 10.94 16.31
C GLY A 55 12.02 11.66 17.29
N LYS A 56 13.34 11.67 17.08
CA LYS A 56 14.27 12.32 17.99
C LYS A 56 14.18 13.84 17.94
N GLY A 57 14.04 14.44 19.13
CA GLY A 57 13.91 15.89 19.30
C GLY A 57 12.47 16.37 19.30
N PHE A 58 11.51 15.44 19.36
CA PHE A 58 10.12 15.77 19.65
C PHE A 58 9.94 16.01 21.16
N ASP A 59 9.35 17.13 21.53
CA ASP A 59 9.14 17.50 22.94
C ASP A 59 7.80 16.89 23.41
N LEU A 60 7.89 15.81 24.18
CA LEU A 60 6.73 15.10 24.74
C LEU A 60 5.97 15.93 25.78
N THR A 61 6.59 16.95 26.37
CA THR A 61 5.93 17.75 27.44
C THR A 61 4.70 18.47 26.91
N ALA A 62 4.64 18.72 25.62
CA ALA A 62 3.49 19.29 24.94
C ALA A 62 2.36 18.26 24.68
N LEU A 63 2.70 16.96 24.51
CA LEU A 63 1.75 15.86 24.33
C LEU A 63 1.17 15.36 25.67
N SER A 64 1.94 15.47 26.77
CA SER A 64 1.61 14.88 28.08
C SER A 64 0.50 15.59 28.84
N GLN A 65 -0.13 16.62 28.28
CA GLN A 65 -1.32 17.24 28.91
C GLN A 65 -2.61 16.42 28.69
N SER A 66 -2.59 15.35 27.88
CA SER A 66 -3.81 14.64 27.53
C SER A 66 -3.92 13.18 27.97
N THR A 67 -2.83 12.45 28.26
CA THR A 67 -2.99 11.07 28.77
C THR A 67 -1.70 10.54 29.43
N ASP A 68 -1.83 9.90 30.60
CA ASP A 68 -0.88 8.95 31.15
C ASP A 68 -0.84 7.71 30.21
N TYR A 69 -0.02 7.75 29.18
CA TYR A 69 0.17 6.60 28.32
C TYR A 69 1.09 5.59 29.02
N GLU A 70 0.50 4.51 29.51
CA GLU A 70 1.26 3.33 29.93
C GLU A 70 1.65 2.55 28.66
N ALA A 71 2.94 2.45 28.39
CA ALA A 71 3.47 1.70 27.26
C ALA A 71 3.04 0.22 27.36
N GLN A 72 2.10 -0.19 26.53
CA GLN A 72 1.70 -1.59 26.44
C GLN A 72 2.77 -2.40 25.72
N ALA A 73 2.98 -3.64 26.16
CA ALA A 73 3.86 -4.56 25.45
C ALA A 73 3.25 -4.88 24.06
N MET A 74 4.07 -4.76 23.01
CA MET A 74 3.63 -5.16 21.67
C MET A 74 3.20 -6.63 21.66
N PRO A 75 2.09 -6.98 20.96
CA PRO A 75 1.64 -8.37 20.87
C PRO A 75 2.74 -9.26 20.26
N SER A 76 2.80 -10.52 20.71
CA SER A 76 3.73 -11.49 20.14
C SER A 76 3.34 -11.85 18.70
N ILE A 77 4.30 -12.34 17.92
CA ILE A 77 4.03 -12.81 16.54
C ILE A 77 2.98 -13.93 16.54
N ILE A 78 3.06 -14.85 17.52
CA ILE A 78 2.14 -15.98 17.62
C ILE A 78 0.73 -15.49 17.92
N ASP A 79 0.57 -14.57 18.87
CA ASP A 79 -0.71 -13.98 19.21
C ASP A 79 -1.30 -13.24 18.00
N THR A 80 -0.48 -12.44 17.31
CA THR A 80 -0.91 -11.75 16.08
C THR A 80 -1.40 -12.73 15.01
N LEU A 81 -0.69 -13.85 14.77
CA LEU A 81 -1.08 -14.86 13.78
C LEU A 81 -2.35 -15.62 14.17
N ILE A 82 -2.57 -15.87 15.44
CA ILE A 82 -3.80 -16.51 15.95
C ILE A 82 -4.97 -15.53 15.86
N ASP A 83 -4.77 -14.31 16.34
CA ASP A 83 -5.80 -13.27 16.41
C ASP A 83 -6.25 -12.76 15.04
N MET A 84 -5.49 -13.02 13.96
CA MET A 84 -5.91 -12.66 12.62
C MET A 84 -7.09 -13.49 12.08
N PHE A 85 -7.42 -14.64 12.72
CA PHE A 85 -8.57 -15.47 12.34
C PHE A 85 -9.79 -15.10 13.19
N PRO A 86 -10.87 -14.55 12.59
CA PRO A 86 -12.04 -14.14 13.35
C PRO A 86 -12.84 -15.32 13.88
N SER A 87 -13.15 -15.33 15.18
CA SER A 87 -14.16 -16.22 15.74
C SER A 87 -15.59 -15.76 15.38
N ASN A 88 -15.78 -14.45 15.20
CA ASN A 88 -17.03 -13.83 14.74
C ASN A 88 -16.73 -12.58 13.95
N ILE A 89 -17.01 -12.61 12.65
CA ILE A 89 -16.72 -11.49 11.75
C ILE A 89 -17.51 -10.21 12.09
N PHE A 90 -18.74 -10.33 12.60
CA PHE A 90 -19.52 -9.17 12.99
C PHE A 90 -18.90 -8.42 14.18
N THR A 91 -18.32 -9.16 15.13
CA THR A 91 -17.54 -8.57 16.22
C THR A 91 -16.29 -7.88 15.68
N SER A 92 -15.63 -8.45 14.69
CA SER A 92 -14.48 -7.84 14.03
C SER A 92 -14.86 -6.52 13.34
N PHE A 93 -16.02 -6.46 12.71
CA PHE A 93 -16.54 -5.23 12.09
C PHE A 93 -16.86 -4.14 13.11
N THR A 94 -17.52 -4.48 14.22
CA THR A 94 -17.87 -3.50 15.27
C THR A 94 -16.66 -2.98 16.02
N ASN A 95 -15.67 -3.86 16.28
CA ASN A 95 -14.45 -3.52 16.99
C ASN A 95 -13.34 -3.00 16.06
N THR A 96 -13.61 -2.91 14.75
CA THR A 96 -12.65 -2.44 13.73
C THR A 96 -11.34 -3.27 13.73
N ASN A 97 -11.42 -4.60 13.98
CA ASN A 97 -10.27 -5.46 13.92
C ASN A 97 -9.90 -5.76 12.46
N MET A 98 -9.03 -4.91 11.91
CA MET A 98 -8.73 -4.92 10.47
C MET A 98 -8.01 -6.16 10.00
N LEU A 99 -7.10 -6.75 10.81
CA LEU A 99 -6.43 -7.98 10.41
C LEU A 99 -7.44 -9.12 10.19
N GLN A 100 -8.41 -9.27 11.10
CA GLN A 100 -9.47 -10.26 10.97
C GLN A 100 -10.37 -9.98 9.75
N ILE A 101 -10.70 -8.71 9.51
CA ILE A 101 -11.52 -8.31 8.35
C ILE A 101 -10.78 -8.63 7.05
N ILE A 102 -9.48 -8.33 6.95
CA ILE A 102 -8.66 -8.62 5.77
C ILE A 102 -8.63 -10.12 5.50
N VAL A 103 -8.33 -10.94 6.50
CA VAL A 103 -8.27 -12.41 6.36
C VAL A 103 -9.61 -12.96 5.90
N PHE A 104 -10.71 -12.54 6.53
CA PHE A 104 -12.05 -12.97 6.13
C PHE A 104 -12.38 -12.54 4.69
N SER A 105 -12.02 -11.31 4.29
CA SER A 105 -12.24 -10.80 2.93
C SER A 105 -11.50 -11.62 1.87
N VAL A 106 -10.26 -12.06 2.18
CA VAL A 106 -9.49 -12.96 1.31
C VAL A 106 -10.21 -14.30 1.17
N PHE A 107 -10.63 -14.93 2.27
CA PHE A 107 -11.38 -16.19 2.21
C PHE A 107 -12.69 -16.06 1.45
N LEU A 108 -13.43 -14.96 1.64
CA LEU A 108 -14.66 -14.71 0.89
C LEU A 108 -14.38 -14.54 -0.60
N GLY A 109 -13.33 -13.79 -0.97
CA GLY A 109 -12.93 -13.65 -2.37
C GLY A 109 -12.58 -14.98 -3.03
N VAL A 110 -11.83 -15.84 -2.33
CA VAL A 110 -11.52 -17.21 -2.79
C VAL A 110 -12.80 -18.05 -2.93
N ALA A 111 -13.72 -17.97 -1.97
CA ALA A 111 -14.99 -18.69 -2.01
C ALA A 111 -15.83 -18.25 -3.24
N LEU A 112 -15.88 -16.96 -3.55
CA LEU A 112 -16.58 -16.45 -4.74
C LEU A 112 -15.99 -17.02 -6.04
N ILE A 113 -14.67 -17.16 -6.15
CA ILE A 113 -14.03 -17.82 -7.29
C ILE A 113 -14.45 -19.30 -7.37
N MET A 114 -14.48 -20.00 -6.24
CA MET A 114 -14.84 -21.43 -6.19
C MET A 114 -16.31 -21.69 -6.55
N MET A 115 -17.21 -20.72 -6.37
CA MET A 115 -18.63 -20.79 -6.77
C MET A 115 -18.84 -20.71 -8.29
N GLY A 116 -17.84 -20.33 -9.07
CA GLY A 116 -17.96 -20.20 -10.53
C GLY A 116 -19.04 -19.19 -10.94
N LYS A 117 -19.96 -19.58 -11.85
CA LYS A 117 -20.97 -18.65 -12.39
C LYS A 117 -21.90 -18.00 -11.35
N GLU A 118 -22.18 -18.65 -10.24
CA GLU A 118 -22.98 -18.06 -9.16
C GLU A 118 -22.15 -17.00 -8.42
N GLY A 119 -20.84 -17.25 -8.23
CA GLY A 119 -19.90 -16.31 -7.65
C GLY A 119 -19.73 -15.04 -8.47
N GLU A 120 -19.76 -15.12 -9.81
CA GLU A 120 -19.66 -13.96 -10.71
C GLU A 120 -20.76 -12.92 -10.45
N ARG A 121 -22.00 -13.36 -10.19
CA ARG A 121 -23.11 -12.45 -9.86
C ARG A 121 -22.90 -11.74 -8.54
N LEU A 122 -22.43 -12.45 -7.53
CA LEU A 122 -22.11 -11.88 -6.23
C LEU A 122 -20.90 -10.94 -6.32
N LEU A 123 -19.89 -11.30 -7.09
CA LEU A 123 -18.73 -10.46 -7.35
C LEU A 123 -19.12 -9.11 -7.95
N ALA A 124 -20.02 -9.07 -8.93
CA ALA A 124 -20.52 -7.82 -9.49
C ALA A 124 -21.16 -6.92 -8.43
N GLY A 125 -21.90 -7.50 -7.49
CA GLY A 125 -22.47 -6.80 -6.33
C GLY A 125 -21.38 -6.25 -5.39
N VAL A 126 -20.38 -7.07 -5.05
CA VAL A 126 -19.25 -6.70 -4.21
C VAL A 126 -18.44 -5.56 -4.84
N GLN A 127 -18.17 -5.62 -6.15
CA GLN A 127 -17.50 -4.56 -6.90
C GLN A 127 -18.30 -3.25 -6.89
N SER A 128 -19.63 -3.34 -7.04
CA SER A 128 -20.50 -2.17 -6.95
C SER A 128 -20.45 -1.53 -5.57
N CYS A 129 -20.44 -2.33 -4.51
CA CYS A 129 -20.25 -1.85 -3.13
C CYS A 129 -18.87 -1.21 -2.93
N ALA A 130 -17.79 -1.82 -3.43
CA ALA A 130 -16.46 -1.24 -3.39
C ALA A 130 -16.42 0.13 -4.08
N ASN A 131 -17.00 0.23 -5.29
CA ASN A 131 -17.10 1.49 -6.02
C ASN A 131 -17.90 2.56 -5.26
N ALA A 132 -18.99 2.16 -4.61
CA ALA A 132 -19.74 3.08 -3.74
C ALA A 132 -18.90 3.60 -2.58
N MET A 133 -18.10 2.74 -1.93
CA MET A 133 -17.17 3.16 -0.86
C MET A 133 -16.10 4.11 -1.37
N TYR A 134 -15.55 3.87 -2.57
CA TYR A 134 -14.59 4.80 -3.20
C TYR A 134 -15.23 6.17 -3.48
N LYS A 135 -16.48 6.22 -3.92
CA LYS A 135 -17.22 7.49 -4.11
C LYS A 135 -17.44 8.23 -2.80
N ILE A 136 -17.83 7.52 -1.73
CA ILE A 136 -17.98 8.11 -0.39
C ILE A 136 -16.64 8.68 0.09
N THR A 137 -15.55 7.95 -0.11
CA THR A 137 -14.20 8.43 0.25
C THR A 137 -13.85 9.68 -0.54
N ALA A 138 -14.12 9.72 -1.85
CA ALA A 138 -13.87 10.90 -2.68
C ALA A 138 -14.63 12.14 -2.16
N ILE A 139 -15.92 11.99 -1.81
CA ILE A 139 -16.72 13.08 -1.22
C ILE A 139 -16.09 13.57 0.09
N VAL A 140 -15.67 12.66 0.98
CA VAL A 140 -15.02 13.04 2.25
C VAL A 140 -13.68 13.75 1.99
N MET A 141 -12.92 13.31 0.98
CA MET A 141 -11.64 13.93 0.63
C MET A 141 -11.77 15.34 0.04
N GLU A 142 -12.93 15.75 -0.45
CA GLU A 142 -13.18 17.15 -0.84
C GLU A 142 -13.11 18.10 0.36
N PHE A 143 -13.42 17.61 1.57
CA PHE A 143 -13.28 18.38 2.82
C PHE A 143 -11.86 18.31 3.41
N SER A 144 -10.97 17.51 2.84
CA SER A 144 -9.60 17.30 3.32
C SER A 144 -8.81 18.62 3.49
N PRO A 145 -8.88 19.63 2.59
CA PRO A 145 -8.14 20.88 2.79
C PRO A 145 -8.53 21.60 4.08
N ILE A 146 -9.83 21.59 4.45
CA ILE A 146 -10.32 22.23 5.68
C ILE A 146 -9.82 21.43 6.88
N GLY A 147 -9.95 20.09 6.85
CA GLY A 147 -9.48 19.20 7.92
C GLY A 147 -7.98 19.31 8.16
N VAL A 148 -7.18 19.31 7.08
CA VAL A 148 -5.72 19.48 7.14
C VAL A 148 -5.34 20.85 7.71
N CYS A 149 -6.00 21.92 7.28
CA CYS A 149 -5.76 23.25 7.81
C CYS A 149 -6.04 23.32 9.32
N ALA A 150 -7.17 22.74 9.76
CA ALA A 150 -7.54 22.70 11.17
C ALA A 150 -6.55 21.89 12.02
N LEU A 151 -6.14 20.69 11.54
CA LEU A 151 -5.16 19.85 12.22
C LEU A 151 -3.78 20.51 12.32
N LEU A 152 -3.33 21.19 11.27
CA LEU A 152 -2.07 21.93 11.30
C LEU A 152 -2.15 23.14 12.23
N ALA A 153 -3.25 23.88 12.23
CA ALA A 153 -3.45 25.01 13.12
C ALA A 153 -3.45 24.59 14.59
N ASP A 154 -4.17 23.52 14.92
CA ASP A 154 -4.17 22.92 16.25
C ASP A 154 -2.77 22.47 16.67
N SER A 155 -2.09 21.73 15.79
CA SER A 155 -0.74 21.22 16.03
C SER A 155 0.29 22.34 16.23
N VAL A 156 0.24 23.38 15.39
CA VAL A 156 1.14 24.55 15.55
C VAL A 156 0.77 25.35 16.79
N GLY A 157 -0.52 25.46 17.12
CA GLY A 157 -0.98 26.09 18.36
C GLY A 157 -0.49 25.38 19.61
N ALA A 158 -0.56 24.05 19.62
CA ALA A 158 -0.14 23.22 20.75
C ALA A 158 1.39 23.08 20.88
N TYR A 159 2.11 22.86 19.77
CA TYR A 159 3.52 22.46 19.77
C TYR A 159 4.47 23.53 19.18
N GLY A 160 3.93 24.60 18.65
CA GLY A 160 4.70 25.63 17.96
C GLY A 160 5.35 25.15 16.67
N LEU A 161 6.16 26.00 16.05
CA LEU A 161 6.85 25.69 14.78
C LEU A 161 7.91 24.58 14.89
N LYS A 162 8.31 24.21 16.09
CA LYS A 162 9.32 23.15 16.33
C LYS A 162 8.87 21.78 15.81
N ILE A 163 7.56 21.56 15.68
CA ILE A 163 6.98 20.30 15.17
C ILE A 163 7.39 19.99 13.72
N PHE A 164 7.67 21.00 12.91
CA PHE A 164 8.08 20.81 11.52
C PHE A 164 9.45 20.12 11.38
N GLY A 165 10.30 20.17 12.41
CA GLY A 165 11.58 19.45 12.40
C GLY A 165 11.41 17.93 12.29
N PRO A 166 10.75 17.27 13.24
CA PRO A 166 10.43 15.84 13.19
C PRO A 166 9.60 15.44 11.95
N LEU A 167 8.57 16.22 11.60
CA LEU A 167 7.77 15.97 10.41
C LEU A 167 8.59 16.06 9.12
N GLY A 168 9.51 17.04 9.03
CA GLY A 168 10.45 17.16 7.91
C GLY A 168 11.42 15.96 7.83
N LYS A 169 11.87 15.43 8.98
CA LYS A 169 12.67 14.20 9.02
C LYS A 169 11.87 12.98 8.57
N LEU A 170 10.58 12.89 8.89
CA LEU A 170 9.73 11.82 8.38
C LEU A 170 9.62 11.88 6.86
N ILE A 171 9.34 13.07 6.29
CA ILE A 171 9.31 13.27 4.84
C ILE A 171 10.65 12.85 4.23
N LEU A 172 11.77 13.31 4.79
CA LEU A 172 13.11 12.93 4.33
C LEU A 172 13.33 11.42 4.40
N THR A 173 12.89 10.77 5.48
CA THR A 173 13.02 9.31 5.64
C THR A 173 12.30 8.57 4.53
N VAL A 174 11.05 8.94 4.23
CA VAL A 174 10.26 8.30 3.17
C VAL A 174 10.91 8.52 1.81
N HIS A 175 11.15 9.79 1.43
CA HIS A 175 11.68 10.10 0.09
C HIS A 175 13.10 9.55 -0.15
N ALA A 176 13.97 9.59 0.88
CA ALA A 176 15.29 8.96 0.77
C ALA A 176 15.20 7.44 0.61
N SER A 177 14.27 6.81 1.32
CA SER A 177 14.00 5.36 1.15
C SER A 177 13.47 5.04 -0.24
N ASP A 178 12.59 5.88 -0.79
CA ASP A 178 12.04 5.72 -2.14
C ASP A 178 13.12 5.80 -3.22
N VAL A 179 14.07 6.73 -3.08
CA VAL A 179 15.23 6.81 -3.98
C VAL A 179 16.07 5.52 -3.89
N ILE A 180 16.35 5.05 -2.68
CA ILE A 180 17.08 3.80 -2.45
C ILE A 180 16.30 2.61 -3.03
N LEU A 181 14.98 2.57 -2.87
CA LEU A 181 14.10 1.54 -3.43
C LEU A 181 14.24 1.45 -4.96
N VAL A 182 14.20 2.59 -5.65
CA VAL A 182 14.39 2.64 -7.11
C VAL A 182 15.77 2.13 -7.49
N LEU A 183 16.81 2.60 -6.82
CA LEU A 183 18.20 2.27 -7.17
C LEU A 183 18.56 0.82 -6.86
N LEU A 184 18.14 0.30 -5.70
CA LEU A 184 18.57 -1.02 -5.22
C LEU A 184 17.57 -2.15 -5.50
N MET A 185 16.31 -1.84 -5.79
CA MET A 185 15.32 -2.87 -6.06
C MET A 185 14.71 -2.74 -7.47
N TYR A 186 14.11 -1.62 -7.84
CA TYR A 186 13.39 -1.52 -9.10
C TYR A 186 14.31 -1.56 -10.33
N ILE A 187 15.40 -0.81 -10.33
CA ILE A 187 16.37 -0.83 -11.44
C ILE A 187 16.99 -2.23 -11.62
N PRO A 188 17.49 -2.91 -10.57
CA PRO A 188 17.95 -4.30 -10.70
C PRO A 188 16.87 -5.27 -11.17
N MET A 189 15.63 -5.17 -10.68
CA MET A 189 14.53 -6.02 -11.13
C MET A 189 14.25 -5.82 -12.63
N VAL A 190 14.21 -4.57 -13.10
CA VAL A 190 14.03 -4.26 -14.54
C VAL A 190 15.19 -4.77 -15.38
N ALA A 191 16.43 -4.50 -14.95
CA ALA A 191 17.62 -4.87 -15.72
C ALA A 191 17.88 -6.38 -15.75
N LEU A 192 17.81 -7.03 -14.59
CA LEU A 192 18.26 -8.43 -14.42
C LEU A 192 17.12 -9.43 -14.57
N LEU A 193 15.93 -9.13 -14.02
CA LEU A 193 14.80 -10.07 -14.00
C LEU A 193 13.89 -9.86 -15.20
N ALA A 194 13.46 -8.63 -15.48
CA ALA A 194 12.66 -8.31 -16.66
C ALA A 194 13.50 -8.26 -17.95
N LYS A 195 14.83 -8.15 -17.83
CA LYS A 195 15.79 -8.02 -18.95
C LYS A 195 15.39 -6.93 -19.93
N PHE A 196 14.98 -5.78 -19.39
CA PHE A 196 14.52 -4.62 -20.15
C PHE A 196 15.50 -3.44 -20.01
N PRO A 197 15.74 -2.64 -21.08
CA PRO A 197 16.66 -1.52 -21.02
C PRO A 197 16.21 -0.45 -20.03
N VAL A 198 16.99 -0.21 -18.96
CA VAL A 198 16.67 0.73 -17.88
C VAL A 198 16.37 2.14 -18.39
N LYS A 199 17.13 2.62 -19.40
CA LYS A 199 16.90 3.95 -19.99
C LYS A 199 15.50 4.08 -20.59
N LYS A 200 15.04 3.06 -21.35
CA LYS A 200 13.69 3.05 -21.92
C LYS A 200 12.64 2.95 -20.84
N TRP A 201 12.88 2.13 -19.81
CA TRP A 201 11.98 2.03 -18.67
C TRP A 201 11.83 3.38 -17.95
N LEU A 202 12.92 4.08 -17.66
CA LEU A 202 12.86 5.42 -17.02
C LEU A 202 12.09 6.43 -17.87
N GLN A 203 12.22 6.39 -19.18
CA GLN A 203 11.50 7.27 -20.10
C GLN A 203 9.99 7.00 -20.12
N GLY A 204 9.57 5.74 -20.04
CA GLY A 204 8.16 5.36 -19.98
C GLY A 204 7.56 5.59 -18.59
N ILE A 205 8.24 5.10 -17.53
CA ILE A 205 7.71 5.17 -16.17
C ILE A 205 7.52 6.60 -15.66
N TRP A 206 8.31 7.55 -16.16
CA TRP A 206 8.16 8.96 -15.85
C TRP A 206 6.75 9.50 -16.14
N LYS A 207 6.11 9.02 -17.22
CA LYS A 207 4.74 9.41 -17.58
C LYS A 207 3.74 8.95 -16.50
N VAL A 208 3.97 7.75 -15.95
CA VAL A 208 3.18 7.21 -14.84
C VAL A 208 3.43 8.01 -13.57
N TRP A 209 4.69 8.35 -13.25
CA TRP A 209 5.05 9.13 -12.06
C TRP A 209 4.35 10.49 -11.99
N VAL A 210 4.27 11.22 -13.10
CA VAL A 210 3.58 12.51 -13.16
C VAL A 210 2.10 12.37 -12.79
N VAL A 211 1.43 11.33 -13.30
CA VAL A 211 0.01 11.12 -13.04
C VAL A 211 -0.21 10.60 -11.60
N THR A 212 0.58 9.65 -11.15
CA THR A 212 0.45 9.08 -9.79
C THR A 212 0.74 10.11 -8.71
N ALA A 213 1.78 10.92 -8.87
CA ALA A 213 2.09 12.00 -7.93
C ALA A 213 0.99 13.07 -7.87
N SER A 214 0.37 13.41 -9.02
CA SER A 214 -0.69 14.42 -9.04
C SER A 214 -2.01 13.89 -8.48
N THR A 215 -2.40 12.66 -8.82
CA THR A 215 -3.67 12.06 -8.41
C THR A 215 -3.64 11.49 -6.99
N THR A 216 -2.47 10.99 -6.54
CA THR A 216 -2.32 10.19 -5.32
C THR A 216 -3.31 9.02 -5.24
N SER A 217 -3.60 8.42 -6.40
CA SER A 217 -4.54 7.31 -6.52
C SER A 217 -3.98 6.24 -7.45
N SER A 218 -3.60 5.08 -6.91
CA SER A 218 -3.16 3.93 -7.70
C SER A 218 -4.26 3.47 -8.66
N SER A 219 -5.49 3.37 -8.17
CA SER A 219 -6.66 2.98 -8.99
C SER A 219 -6.99 4.03 -10.05
N GLY A 220 -6.90 5.33 -9.73
CA GLY A 220 -7.14 6.42 -10.68
C GLY A 220 -6.08 6.51 -11.78
N SER A 221 -4.89 5.98 -11.53
CA SER A 221 -3.76 5.98 -12.48
C SER A 221 -3.72 4.72 -13.36
N LEU A 222 -4.60 3.73 -13.14
CA LEU A 222 -4.60 2.48 -13.90
C LEU A 222 -4.63 2.65 -15.42
N PRO A 223 -5.41 3.58 -16.01
CA PRO A 223 -5.43 3.74 -17.47
C PRO A 223 -4.07 4.05 -18.05
N ILE A 224 -3.35 5.03 -17.50
CA ILE A 224 -2.01 5.40 -17.98
C ILE A 224 -1.00 4.31 -17.64
N THR A 225 -1.09 3.69 -16.46
CA THR A 225 -0.20 2.61 -16.06
C THR A 225 -0.30 1.42 -16.99
N THR A 226 -1.53 1.03 -17.36
CA THR A 226 -1.78 -0.07 -18.31
C THR A 226 -1.28 0.26 -19.69
N SER A 227 -1.59 1.46 -20.22
CA SER A 227 -1.12 1.88 -21.54
C SER A 227 0.41 1.87 -21.63
N VAL A 228 1.11 2.49 -20.68
CA VAL A 228 2.58 2.52 -20.67
C VAL A 228 3.16 1.10 -20.53
N THR A 229 2.58 0.25 -19.69
CA THR A 229 3.05 -1.12 -19.49
C THR A 229 2.90 -1.97 -20.75
N ASN A 230 1.80 -1.81 -21.48
CA ASN A 230 1.55 -2.56 -22.71
C ASN A 230 2.33 -1.97 -23.89
N ASP A 231 2.20 -0.66 -24.13
CA ASP A 231 2.64 -0.03 -25.37
C ASP A 231 4.13 0.29 -25.36
N GLU A 232 4.70 0.62 -24.18
CA GLU A 232 6.10 1.03 -24.08
C GLU A 232 7.00 -0.05 -23.47
N PHE A 233 6.46 -0.94 -22.62
CA PHE A 233 7.25 -2.02 -22.04
C PHE A 233 6.97 -3.38 -22.69
N GLY A 234 5.96 -3.47 -23.56
CA GLY A 234 5.67 -4.66 -24.35
C GLY A 234 5.06 -5.81 -23.55
N VAL A 235 4.44 -5.53 -22.42
CA VAL A 235 3.73 -6.55 -21.64
C VAL A 235 2.40 -6.87 -22.30
N SER A 236 2.02 -8.16 -22.35
CA SER A 236 0.72 -8.56 -22.91
C SER A 236 -0.45 -7.96 -22.13
N SER A 237 -1.51 -7.56 -22.84
CA SER A 237 -2.72 -7.02 -22.23
C SER A 237 -3.42 -8.03 -21.30
N GLU A 238 -3.27 -9.34 -21.57
CA GLU A 238 -3.81 -10.41 -20.71
C GLU A 238 -3.22 -10.34 -19.30
N LEU A 239 -1.90 -10.18 -19.18
CA LEU A 239 -1.24 -10.10 -17.86
C LEU A 239 -1.44 -8.76 -17.20
N SER A 240 -1.29 -7.65 -17.94
CA SER A 240 -1.40 -6.31 -17.36
C SER A 240 -2.81 -6.00 -16.84
N SER A 241 -3.86 -6.44 -17.56
CA SER A 241 -5.25 -6.28 -17.13
C SER A 241 -5.59 -7.05 -15.85
N PHE A 242 -4.78 -8.05 -15.50
CA PHE A 242 -4.88 -8.80 -14.26
C PHE A 242 -3.98 -8.21 -13.17
N SER A 243 -2.69 -8.10 -13.45
CA SER A 243 -1.67 -7.78 -12.46
C SER A 243 -1.77 -6.33 -11.95
N LEU A 244 -1.97 -5.34 -12.83
CA LEU A 244 -1.97 -3.94 -12.44
C LEU A 244 -3.16 -3.54 -11.56
N PRO A 245 -4.43 -3.93 -11.87
CA PRO A 245 -5.55 -3.67 -10.95
C PRO A 245 -5.39 -4.37 -9.60
N LEU A 246 -4.84 -5.59 -9.60
CA LEU A 246 -4.53 -6.31 -8.37
C LEU A 246 -3.47 -5.57 -7.55
N GLY A 247 -2.36 -5.14 -8.19
CA GLY A 247 -1.30 -4.38 -7.56
C GLY A 247 -1.80 -3.08 -6.94
N ALA A 248 -2.66 -2.35 -7.64
CA ALA A 248 -3.26 -1.11 -7.14
C ALA A 248 -4.04 -1.26 -5.82
N THR A 249 -4.32 -2.50 -5.39
CA THR A 249 -5.01 -2.81 -4.13
C THR A 249 -4.14 -3.54 -3.11
N ILE A 250 -3.17 -4.38 -3.54
CA ILE A 250 -2.41 -5.23 -2.61
C ILE A 250 -0.91 -4.94 -2.55
N ASN A 251 -0.36 -4.16 -3.49
CA ASN A 251 1.07 -3.87 -3.55
C ASN A 251 1.35 -2.40 -3.20
N MET A 252 1.57 -2.13 -1.93
CA MET A 252 1.74 -0.79 -1.39
C MET A 252 3.19 -0.53 -0.95
N ASN A 253 4.15 -0.68 -1.87
CA ASN A 253 5.58 -0.63 -1.57
C ASN A 253 6.02 0.71 -0.94
N GLY A 254 5.61 1.85 -1.51
CA GLY A 254 5.85 3.17 -0.92
C GLY A 254 5.11 3.34 0.40
N GLY A 255 3.85 2.87 0.48
CA GLY A 255 3.09 2.83 1.72
C GLY A 255 3.78 2.02 2.81
N CYS A 256 4.36 0.86 2.48
CA CYS A 256 5.10 0.01 3.42
C CYS A 256 6.31 0.73 4.03
N ILE A 257 7.06 1.49 3.23
CA ILE A 257 8.16 2.35 3.72
C ILE A 257 7.63 3.39 4.71
N TYR A 258 6.57 4.09 4.32
CA TYR A 258 5.97 5.11 5.16
C TYR A 258 5.41 4.54 6.48
N TYR A 259 4.70 3.42 6.44
CA TYR A 259 4.18 2.78 7.65
C TYR A 259 5.29 2.41 8.63
N ALA A 260 6.36 1.80 8.14
CA ALA A 260 7.52 1.47 8.95
C ALA A 260 8.14 2.73 9.58
N ALA A 261 8.30 3.80 8.78
CA ALA A 261 8.86 5.06 9.27
C ALA A 261 7.96 5.73 10.32
N ALA A 262 6.63 5.71 10.14
CA ALA A 262 5.67 6.24 11.09
C ALA A 262 5.67 5.47 12.42
N ILE A 263 5.74 4.13 12.36
CA ILE A 263 5.82 3.27 13.55
C ILE A 263 7.11 3.56 14.33
N VAL A 264 8.26 3.58 13.64
CA VAL A 264 9.56 3.88 14.28
C VAL A 264 9.56 5.29 14.86
N MET A 265 9.04 6.28 14.13
CA MET A 265 8.90 7.65 14.63
C MET A 265 8.08 7.69 15.92
N THR A 266 6.92 7.03 15.94
CA THR A 266 6.06 6.97 17.12
C THR A 266 6.79 6.30 18.29
N ALA A 267 7.41 5.14 18.06
CA ALA A 267 8.19 4.45 19.10
C ALA A 267 9.33 5.33 19.66
N GLN A 268 10.04 6.07 18.79
CA GLN A 268 11.11 7.00 19.21
C GLN A 268 10.59 8.18 20.04
N ILE A 269 9.42 8.73 19.68
CA ILE A 269 8.78 9.84 20.41
C ILE A 269 8.42 9.39 21.84
N TYR A 270 7.85 8.21 21.98
CA TYR A 270 7.40 7.68 23.27
C TYR A 270 8.47 6.85 24.01
N GLY A 271 9.71 6.84 23.53
CA GLY A 271 10.83 6.15 24.19
C GLY A 271 10.71 4.62 24.21
N MET A 272 9.92 4.05 23.30
CA MET A 272 9.69 2.60 23.21
C MET A 272 10.84 1.92 22.48
N ASN A 273 11.36 0.83 23.06
CA ASN A 273 12.41 0.03 22.44
C ASN A 273 11.79 -1.04 21.53
N LEU A 274 12.11 -0.98 20.24
CA LEU A 274 11.71 -2.00 19.27
C LEU A 274 12.66 -3.21 19.37
N THR A 275 12.19 -4.28 20.01
CA THR A 275 12.92 -5.55 20.08
C THR A 275 12.99 -6.24 18.71
N PRO A 276 13.92 -7.17 18.46
CA PRO A 276 13.94 -7.93 17.21
C PRO A 276 12.63 -8.65 16.89
N SER A 277 11.94 -9.18 17.91
CA SER A 277 10.61 -9.78 17.74
C SER A 277 9.55 -8.76 17.33
N ALA A 278 9.58 -7.55 17.90
CA ALA A 278 8.70 -6.45 17.49
C ALA A 278 8.96 -6.05 16.04
N LEU A 279 10.22 -5.99 15.57
CA LEU A 279 10.56 -5.68 14.18
C LEU A 279 9.96 -6.71 13.21
N VAL A 280 10.04 -8.00 13.53
CA VAL A 280 9.43 -9.06 12.71
C VAL A 280 7.90 -8.93 12.70
N ASN A 281 7.28 -8.66 13.85
CA ASN A 281 5.84 -8.42 13.94
C ASN A 281 5.41 -7.19 13.11
N ILE A 282 6.19 -6.10 13.14
CA ILE A 282 5.97 -4.91 12.31
C ILE A 282 5.99 -5.29 10.83
N ILE A 283 6.96 -6.09 10.37
CA ILE A 283 7.04 -6.51 8.96
C ILE A 283 5.78 -7.28 8.57
N ILE A 284 5.41 -8.30 9.33
CA ILE A 284 4.25 -9.15 9.03
C ILE A 284 2.95 -8.34 9.04
N SER A 285 2.69 -7.61 10.12
CA SER A 285 1.47 -6.82 10.28
C SER A 285 1.36 -5.72 9.23
N THR A 286 2.49 -5.06 8.92
CA THR A 286 2.50 -4.00 7.90
C THR A 286 2.20 -4.54 6.52
N VAL A 287 2.79 -5.67 6.10
CA VAL A 287 2.50 -6.29 4.80
C VAL A 287 1.02 -6.68 4.71
N LEU A 288 0.47 -7.31 5.75
CA LEU A 288 -0.94 -7.72 5.77
C LEU A 288 -1.89 -6.52 5.71
N VAL A 289 -1.65 -5.48 6.52
CA VAL A 289 -2.48 -4.27 6.52
C VAL A 289 -2.33 -3.49 5.21
N ALA A 290 -1.12 -3.42 4.65
CA ALA A 290 -0.86 -2.77 3.37
C ALA A 290 -1.62 -3.42 2.22
N MET A 291 -1.77 -4.76 2.22
CA MET A 291 -2.59 -5.48 1.24
C MET A 291 -4.08 -5.12 1.31
N GLY A 292 -4.52 -4.47 2.38
CA GLY A 292 -5.88 -3.96 2.54
C GLY A 292 -6.03 -2.47 2.26
N CYS A 293 -4.95 -1.80 1.89
CA CYS A 293 -4.98 -0.36 1.65
C CYS A 293 -5.72 -0.06 0.34
N PRO A 294 -6.78 0.76 0.38
CA PRO A 294 -7.44 1.17 -0.85
C PRO A 294 -6.52 2.09 -1.67
N GLY A 295 -6.45 1.85 -2.97
CA GLY A 295 -5.65 2.64 -3.91
C GLY A 295 -6.24 4.03 -4.22
N VAL A 296 -6.70 4.74 -3.20
CA VAL A 296 -7.33 6.07 -3.27
C VAL A 296 -6.61 7.07 -2.36
N PRO A 297 -6.71 8.38 -2.62
CA PRO A 297 -6.04 9.40 -1.81
C PRO A 297 -6.36 9.28 -0.31
N GLY A 298 -5.35 9.40 0.55
CA GLY A 298 -5.50 9.37 2.00
C GLY A 298 -5.71 7.97 2.63
N GLY A 299 -5.80 6.91 1.83
CA GLY A 299 -5.98 5.55 2.33
C GLY A 299 -4.90 5.13 3.35
N ALA A 300 -3.67 5.55 3.12
CA ALA A 300 -2.55 5.17 3.98
C ALA A 300 -2.59 5.81 5.39
N ILE A 301 -3.22 6.96 5.59
CA ILE A 301 -3.42 7.52 6.95
C ILE A 301 -4.28 6.57 7.79
N ILE A 302 -5.32 6.03 7.17
CA ILE A 302 -6.23 5.09 7.80
C ILE A 302 -5.47 3.83 8.22
N MET A 303 -4.65 3.30 7.30
CA MET A 303 -3.83 2.11 7.59
C MET A 303 -2.78 2.38 8.68
N THR A 304 -2.23 3.59 8.74
CA THR A 304 -1.34 4.01 9.83
C THR A 304 -2.05 3.94 11.18
N THR A 305 -3.27 4.47 11.27
CA THR A 305 -4.07 4.39 12.50
C THR A 305 -4.28 2.94 12.93
N ILE A 306 -4.61 2.06 11.98
CA ILE A 306 -4.81 0.64 12.24
C ILE A 306 -3.52 -0.02 12.74
N LEU A 307 -2.40 0.25 12.08
CA LEU A 307 -1.11 -0.32 12.46
C LEU A 307 -0.67 0.12 13.86
N LEU A 308 -0.79 1.41 14.17
CA LEU A 308 -0.46 1.93 15.49
C LEU A 308 -1.37 1.32 16.56
N THR A 309 -2.68 1.23 16.30
CA THR A 309 -3.65 0.59 17.21
C THR A 309 -3.29 -0.87 17.46
N ASN A 310 -3.02 -1.65 16.40
CA ASN A 310 -2.66 -3.07 16.53
C ASN A 310 -1.34 -3.30 17.29
N MET A 311 -0.47 -2.30 17.30
CA MET A 311 0.81 -2.34 18.01
C MET A 311 0.75 -1.71 19.39
N GLY A 312 -0.43 -1.26 19.84
CA GLY A 312 -0.61 -0.55 21.11
C GLY A 312 0.15 0.78 21.16
N LEU A 313 0.36 1.44 20.02
CA LEU A 313 1.06 2.72 19.91
C LEU A 313 0.05 3.89 19.96
N PRO A 314 0.44 5.04 20.53
CA PRO A 314 -0.40 6.23 20.59
C PRO A 314 -0.80 6.75 19.22
N LEU A 315 -2.03 7.26 19.11
CA LEU A 315 -2.62 7.72 17.85
C LEU A 315 -2.49 9.24 17.62
N GLU A 316 -2.06 10.00 18.60
CA GLU A 316 -1.95 11.46 18.55
C GLU A 316 -1.05 11.92 17.39
N ILE A 317 -0.02 11.13 17.09
CA ILE A 317 0.91 11.40 16.00
C ILE A 317 0.23 11.37 14.62
N VAL A 318 -0.87 10.64 14.47
CA VAL A 318 -1.59 10.51 13.19
C VAL A 318 -2.16 11.85 12.74
N GLY A 319 -2.71 12.63 13.68
CA GLY A 319 -3.21 13.97 13.39
C GLY A 319 -2.12 14.90 12.85
N LEU A 320 -0.91 14.81 13.45
CA LEU A 320 0.25 15.58 13.02
C LEU A 320 0.73 15.18 11.63
N ILE A 321 0.84 13.87 11.38
CA ILE A 321 1.23 13.35 10.06
C ILE A 321 0.20 13.72 9.00
N ALA A 322 -1.10 13.69 9.32
CA ALA A 322 -2.17 14.01 8.38
C ALA A 322 -2.00 15.40 7.75
N GLY A 323 -1.47 16.38 8.50
CA GLY A 323 -1.21 17.73 8.01
C GLY A 323 -0.16 17.81 6.89
N ILE A 324 0.83 16.93 6.90
CA ILE A 324 1.90 16.87 5.88
C ILE A 324 1.71 15.71 4.89
N PHE A 325 0.70 14.88 5.12
CA PHE A 325 0.55 13.58 4.48
C PHE A 325 0.49 13.68 2.96
N ARG A 326 -0.08 14.75 2.41
CA ARG A 326 -0.15 14.92 0.95
C ARG A 326 1.21 14.80 0.26
N LEU A 327 2.26 15.36 0.86
CA LEU A 327 3.62 15.27 0.33
C LEU A 327 4.16 13.84 0.35
N ILE A 328 3.81 13.09 1.40
CA ILE A 328 4.19 11.68 1.54
C ILE A 328 3.38 10.81 0.56
N ASP A 329 2.08 11.09 0.42
CA ASP A 329 1.16 10.28 -0.41
C ASP A 329 1.49 10.36 -1.91
N MET A 330 2.01 11.50 -2.37
CA MET A 330 2.53 11.64 -3.74
C MET A 330 3.64 10.62 -4.04
N ALA A 331 4.59 10.47 -3.13
CA ALA A 331 5.67 9.49 -3.24
C ALA A 331 5.15 8.07 -3.05
N ASN A 332 4.37 7.81 -1.99
CA ASN A 332 3.79 6.49 -1.72
C ASN A 332 3.08 5.93 -2.95
N THR A 333 2.16 6.70 -3.53
CA THR A 333 1.39 6.27 -4.72
C THR A 333 2.30 6.02 -5.91
N THR A 334 3.27 6.90 -6.14
CA THR A 334 4.21 6.77 -7.25
C THR A 334 5.00 5.48 -7.16
N PHE A 335 5.50 5.13 -5.98
CA PHE A 335 6.33 3.93 -5.82
C PHE A 335 5.52 2.66 -5.59
N ASN A 336 4.26 2.74 -5.14
CA ASN A 336 3.31 1.64 -5.20
C ASN A 336 3.09 1.20 -6.65
N VAL A 337 2.67 2.13 -7.51
CA VAL A 337 2.38 1.84 -8.92
C VAL A 337 3.64 1.46 -9.70
N THR A 338 4.80 2.03 -9.36
CA THR A 338 6.08 1.61 -9.94
C THR A 338 6.36 0.14 -9.63
N GLY A 339 6.10 -0.29 -8.40
CA GLY A 339 6.21 -1.70 -7.99
C GLY A 339 5.25 -2.61 -8.76
N ASP A 340 4.02 -2.15 -9.03
CA ASP A 340 3.06 -2.90 -9.85
C ASP A 340 3.61 -3.16 -11.25
N VAL A 341 4.10 -2.10 -11.89
CA VAL A 341 4.68 -2.17 -13.24
C VAL A 341 5.91 -3.08 -13.27
N VAL A 342 6.85 -2.89 -12.35
CA VAL A 342 8.09 -3.67 -12.31
C VAL A 342 7.81 -5.15 -12.07
N THR A 343 6.93 -5.46 -11.11
CA THR A 343 6.52 -6.86 -10.85
C THR A 343 5.83 -7.47 -12.06
N THR A 344 4.92 -6.73 -12.69
CA THR A 344 4.24 -7.19 -13.92
C THR A 344 5.22 -7.47 -15.03
N MET A 345 6.23 -6.62 -15.25
CA MET A 345 7.30 -6.84 -16.25
C MET A 345 8.14 -8.09 -15.93
N VAL A 346 8.50 -8.30 -14.67
CA VAL A 346 9.26 -9.49 -14.23
C VAL A 346 8.47 -10.76 -14.49
N VAL A 347 7.19 -10.78 -14.14
CA VAL A 347 6.32 -11.94 -14.39
C VAL A 347 6.11 -12.13 -15.88
N ALA A 348 5.84 -11.07 -16.64
CA ALA A 348 5.70 -11.13 -18.10
C ALA A 348 6.94 -11.78 -18.75
N ARG A 349 8.14 -11.41 -18.31
CA ARG A 349 9.38 -12.00 -18.80
C ARG A 349 9.50 -13.47 -18.46
N SER A 350 9.14 -13.85 -17.24
CA SER A 350 9.22 -15.25 -16.77
C SER A 350 8.23 -16.18 -17.47
N GLU A 351 7.09 -15.65 -17.94
CA GLU A 351 6.02 -16.40 -18.61
C GLU A 351 6.06 -16.28 -20.15
N GLY A 352 7.02 -15.56 -20.70
CA GLY A 352 7.09 -15.34 -22.16
C GLY A 352 5.98 -14.43 -22.70
N MET A 353 5.36 -13.62 -21.83
CA MET A 353 4.27 -12.69 -22.15
C MET A 353 4.77 -11.25 -22.40
N MET A 354 6.01 -11.12 -22.78
CA MET A 354 6.63 -9.83 -23.09
C MET A 354 7.01 -9.79 -24.58
N HIS A 355 6.40 -8.88 -25.34
CA HIS A 355 6.65 -8.72 -26.77
C HIS A 355 7.91 -7.89 -27.02
N THR A 356 8.61 -8.19 -28.12
CA THR A 356 9.75 -7.36 -28.57
C THR A 356 9.23 -6.03 -29.09
N LEU A 357 9.67 -4.92 -28.47
CA LEU A 357 9.38 -3.58 -28.97
C LEU A 357 10.03 -3.39 -30.34
N GLY A 358 9.22 -3.32 -31.38
CA GLY A 358 9.73 -3.10 -32.74
C GLY A 358 8.99 -3.85 -33.85
N THR A 359 8.11 -4.80 -33.51
CA THR A 359 7.21 -5.42 -34.51
C THR A 359 5.80 -4.82 -34.28
N GLY A 360 5.62 -3.60 -34.79
CA GLY A 360 4.32 -2.99 -34.88
C GLY A 360 3.38 -3.87 -35.69
N ALA A 361 2.18 -4.02 -35.16
CA ALA A 361 0.94 -4.31 -35.87
C ALA A 361 1.06 -4.98 -37.25
N GLU A 362 1.02 -6.34 -37.25
CA GLU A 362 0.51 -7.11 -38.37
C GLU A 362 0.41 -8.59 -37.98
N THR A 363 -0.59 -8.95 -37.17
CA THR A 363 -1.11 -10.33 -37.13
C THR A 363 -2.50 -10.43 -36.51
N GLU A 364 -3.39 -9.56 -36.92
CA GLU A 364 -4.84 -9.82 -36.79
C GLU A 364 -5.48 -9.73 -38.17
N THR A 365 -5.09 -10.56 -39.08
CA THR A 365 -5.91 -10.82 -40.28
C THR A 365 -5.32 -12.02 -41.01
N LYS A 366 -5.51 -13.23 -40.49
CA LYS A 366 -5.54 -14.47 -41.27
C LYS A 366 -6.07 -15.61 -40.40
N ALA A 367 -7.36 -15.66 -40.23
CA ALA A 367 -8.17 -16.85 -40.06
C ALA A 367 -9.60 -16.47 -40.46
N ALA A 368 -9.82 -16.45 -41.77
CA ALA A 368 -11.16 -16.58 -42.35
C ALA A 368 -11.44 -18.07 -42.52
#